data_e9559260c36a693f7a5493bc1a2b21b4
#
_entry.id   e9559260c36a693f7a5493bc1a2b21b4
#
_cell.length_a   1.000
_cell.length_b   1.000
_cell.length_c   1.000
_cell.angle_alpha   90.00
_cell.angle_beta   90.00
_cell.angle_gamma   90.00
#
_symmetry.space_group_name_H-M   'P 1'
#
loop_
_entity.id
_entity.type
_entity.pdbx_description
1 polymer ?
#
loop_
_entity_poly.entity_id
_entity_poly.type
_entity_poly.pdbx_seq_one_letter_code
_entity_poly.pdbx_strand_id
1 'polypeptide(L)'
;PEASSPAGAEPLAGDKQQPLGADTSDQRGEQPDPAEDDISPGSELAVAILGRPNVGKSSLLNALAGEERSIVSPVSGTTRDAVDTPLETPDGRKYLLVDTAGVRRRGKVAGRGDPAEQAAVEQSLQTLGRADVAVLVLDAAEVPTAQDFRLAERVAERGLACVLVVNKWDAVEGKGTDTSREFEDRIRQGLRPVEWAPVVFTSATTGQRVPKILDAVSAAGAEYRRRLPTATVNLVIREALAWRSPPGQRGKFGRVYYCTQAATSPPTFVFFVNDPKLFPDDYRLYMERQLRSAIGFEGTSLRLLWRGKPAG
;
A
#
# COMPACT_ATOMS: atom_id res chain seq x y z
N PRO A 1 6.05 45.23 -71.05
CA PRO A 1 7.30 45.56 -71.65
C PRO A 1 8.40 45.54 -70.59
N GLU A 2 9.29 44.69 -70.86
CA GLU A 2 10.72 44.89 -71.06
C GLU A 2 11.49 45.17 -69.78
N ALA A 3 12.27 44.17 -69.35
CA ALA A 3 13.66 43.89 -69.69
C ALA A 3 14.61 44.74 -68.85
N SER A 4 15.52 44.23 -68.07
CA SER A 4 16.83 43.73 -68.46
C SER A 4 17.65 43.43 -67.28
N SER A 5 18.23 42.30 -67.26
CA SER A 5 19.52 42.03 -66.57
C SER A 5 20.66 42.67 -67.32
N PRO A 6 21.83 42.99 -66.74
CA PRO A 6 22.89 41.97 -66.63
C PRO A 6 23.92 42.09 -65.46
N ALA A 7 24.48 40.95 -65.22
CA ALA A 7 25.91 40.61 -65.07
C ALA A 7 26.81 41.26 -63.97
N GLY A 8 27.31 40.45 -63.11
CA GLY A 8 28.75 40.03 -63.10
C GLY A 8 29.64 40.71 -62.06
N ALA A 9 30.10 39.97 -61.10
CA ALA A 9 31.53 39.87 -60.72
C ALA A 9 31.72 38.95 -59.54
N GLU A 10 32.44 37.87 -59.72
CA GLU A 10 33.17 37.06 -58.72
C GLU A 10 34.45 37.79 -58.26
N PRO A 11 35.24 37.08 -57.41
CA PRO A 11 35.13 36.89 -55.97
C PRO A 11 36.36 37.50 -55.22
N LEU A 12 36.31 37.62 -53.90
CA LEU A 12 37.49 37.76 -53.10
C LEU A 12 37.42 36.85 -51.88
N ALA A 13 38.54 36.12 -51.74
CA ALA A 13 38.80 35.07 -50.79
C ALA A 13 38.99 35.57 -49.35
N GLY A 14 38.66 34.69 -48.41
CA GLY A 14 39.49 34.47 -47.22
C GLY A 14 38.97 35.13 -45.95
N ASP A 15 38.28 34.39 -45.14
CA ASP A 15 38.78 34.27 -43.77
C ASP A 15 38.28 32.98 -43.10
N LYS A 16 39.20 32.18 -42.62
CA LYS A 16 38.99 30.94 -41.88
C LYS A 16 38.66 31.32 -40.45
N GLN A 17 37.40 31.25 -40.03
CA GLN A 17 37.05 31.16 -38.60
C GLN A 17 36.69 29.73 -38.27
N GLN A 18 37.54 29.13 -37.44
CA GLN A 18 37.31 27.83 -36.76
C GLN A 18 36.06 27.90 -35.91
N PRO A 19 35.22 26.87 -35.85
CA PRO A 19 34.17 26.77 -34.85
C PRO A 19 34.80 26.40 -33.51
N LEU A 20 34.53 27.23 -32.49
CA LEU A 20 34.81 26.99 -31.08
C LEU A 20 34.11 25.73 -30.65
N GLY A 21 34.88 24.86 -30.00
CA GLY A 21 34.47 23.55 -29.52
C GLY A 21 33.23 23.59 -28.63
N ALA A 22 32.25 22.78 -29.00
CA ALA A 22 31.18 22.38 -28.11
C ALA A 22 31.76 21.42 -27.06
N ASP A 23 31.98 21.92 -25.88
CA ASP A 23 32.33 21.13 -24.71
C ASP A 23 31.08 20.40 -24.22
N THR A 24 30.84 19.20 -24.77
CA THR A 24 29.81 18.27 -24.34
C THR A 24 30.39 17.30 -23.34
N SER A 25 30.53 17.75 -22.11
CA SER A 25 30.78 16.85 -20.98
C SER A 25 29.77 17.09 -19.87
N ASP A 26 28.47 16.86 -20.17
CA ASP A 26 27.45 16.61 -19.17
C ASP A 26 27.26 15.09 -19.03
N GLN A 27 28.30 14.40 -18.58
CA GLN A 27 28.22 13.05 -18.04
C GLN A 27 27.61 13.15 -16.64
N ARG A 28 26.31 13.42 -16.57
CA ARG A 28 25.53 13.04 -15.40
C ARG A 28 25.46 11.52 -15.42
N GLY A 29 26.28 10.90 -14.55
CA GLY A 29 26.25 9.48 -14.31
C GLY A 29 24.81 9.04 -14.06
N GLU A 30 24.26 8.27 -15.00
CA GLU A 30 23.14 7.39 -14.75
C GLU A 30 23.58 6.48 -13.60
N GLN A 31 23.13 6.81 -12.39
CA GLN A 31 23.17 5.81 -11.32
C GLN A 31 22.27 4.66 -11.78
N PRO A 32 22.78 3.42 -11.78
CA PRO A 32 21.96 2.28 -12.13
C PRO A 32 20.74 2.28 -11.21
N ASP A 33 19.55 2.15 -11.80
CA ASP A 33 18.32 1.86 -11.05
C ASP A 33 18.64 0.71 -10.09
N PRO A 34 18.34 0.86 -8.79
CA PRO A 34 18.54 -0.23 -7.85
C PRO A 34 17.80 -1.45 -8.38
N ALA A 35 18.51 -2.57 -8.41
CA ALA A 35 18.12 -3.84 -9.00
C ALA A 35 16.60 -4.05 -8.97
N GLU A 36 16.03 -4.32 -10.13
CA GLU A 36 14.70 -4.86 -10.27
C GLU A 36 14.65 -6.12 -9.39
N ASP A 37 14.05 -6.02 -8.21
CA ASP A 37 13.59 -7.19 -7.49
C ASP A 37 12.53 -7.82 -8.39
N ASP A 38 12.96 -8.79 -9.16
CA ASP A 38 12.17 -9.58 -10.09
C ASP A 38 11.18 -10.44 -9.27
N ILE A 39 10.09 -9.78 -8.83
CA ILE A 39 9.01 -10.45 -8.13
C ILE A 39 8.17 -11.12 -9.21
N SER A 40 8.51 -12.37 -9.49
CA SER A 40 7.77 -13.23 -10.40
C SER A 40 6.27 -13.17 -10.10
N PRO A 41 5.42 -13.00 -11.13
CA PRO A 41 3.97 -13.13 -10.97
C PRO A 41 3.67 -14.55 -10.45
N GLY A 42 3.23 -14.67 -9.20
CA GLY A 42 2.94 -15.96 -8.54
C GLY A 42 3.69 -16.18 -7.22
N SER A 43 4.47 -15.21 -6.72
CA SER A 43 5.06 -15.34 -5.38
C SER A 43 3.96 -15.40 -4.31
N GLU A 44 4.11 -16.35 -3.38
CA GLU A 44 3.21 -16.55 -2.25
C GLU A 44 3.02 -15.26 -1.44
N LEU A 45 1.78 -14.95 -1.06
CA LEU A 45 1.44 -13.83 -0.19
C LEU A 45 1.28 -14.31 1.26
N ALA A 46 2.04 -13.73 2.18
CA ALA A 46 1.87 -13.98 3.61
C ALA A 46 0.73 -13.14 4.18
N VAL A 47 -0.31 -13.80 4.73
CA VAL A 47 -1.56 -13.19 5.16
C VAL A 47 -1.79 -13.41 6.65
N ALA A 48 -1.93 -12.32 7.42
CA ALA A 48 -2.31 -12.37 8.83
C ALA A 48 -3.79 -12.05 9.03
N ILE A 49 -4.54 -12.90 9.74
CA ILE A 49 -5.94 -12.66 10.09
C ILE A 49 -6.03 -12.09 11.50
N LEU A 50 -6.47 -10.84 11.61
CA LEU A 50 -6.54 -10.06 12.83
C LEU A 50 -7.99 -9.69 13.18
N GLY A 51 -8.22 -9.28 14.40
CA GLY A 51 -9.51 -8.80 14.88
C GLY A 51 -9.75 -9.17 16.33
N ARG A 52 -10.75 -8.56 16.94
CA ARG A 52 -11.16 -8.82 18.33
C ARG A 52 -11.58 -10.29 18.56
N PRO A 53 -11.64 -10.76 19.80
CA PRO A 53 -12.31 -12.03 20.11
C PRO A 53 -13.75 -12.06 19.55
N ASN A 54 -14.20 -13.23 19.14
CA ASN A 54 -15.59 -13.51 18.70
C ASN A 54 -16.09 -12.81 17.42
N VAL A 55 -15.25 -12.05 16.69
CA VAL A 55 -15.63 -11.48 15.36
C VAL A 55 -15.74 -12.54 14.25
N GLY A 56 -15.36 -13.80 14.55
CA GLY A 56 -15.47 -14.91 13.61
C GLY A 56 -14.21 -15.27 12.82
N LYS A 57 -13.00 -14.90 13.31
CA LYS A 57 -11.72 -15.22 12.65
C LYS A 57 -11.53 -16.71 12.39
N SER A 58 -11.82 -17.56 13.39
CA SER A 58 -11.69 -19.02 13.24
C SER A 58 -12.70 -19.59 12.25
N SER A 59 -13.94 -19.07 12.24
CA SER A 59 -14.94 -19.46 11.24
C SER A 59 -14.54 -19.05 9.84
N LEU A 60 -13.98 -17.82 9.72
CA LEU A 60 -13.49 -17.31 8.44
C LEU A 60 -12.31 -18.15 7.93
N LEU A 61 -11.34 -18.47 8.80
CA LEU A 61 -10.22 -19.35 8.47
C LEU A 61 -10.72 -20.73 7.97
N ASN A 62 -11.69 -21.31 8.69
CA ASN A 62 -12.26 -22.60 8.28
C ASN A 62 -13.04 -22.51 6.96
N ALA A 63 -13.77 -21.41 6.72
CA ALA A 63 -14.47 -21.20 5.46
C ALA A 63 -13.48 -21.03 4.27
N LEU A 64 -12.39 -20.29 4.47
CA LEU A 64 -11.33 -20.14 3.47
C LEU A 64 -10.61 -21.46 3.18
N ALA A 65 -10.39 -22.30 4.23
CA ALA A 65 -9.72 -23.61 4.09
C ALA A 65 -10.66 -24.74 3.64
N GLY A 66 -11.98 -24.59 3.85
CA GLY A 66 -13.00 -25.59 3.59
C GLY A 66 -13.72 -25.43 2.25
N GLU A 67 -13.44 -24.41 1.47
CA GLU A 67 -13.93 -24.34 0.10
C GLU A 67 -13.28 -25.47 -0.71
N GLU A 68 -14.09 -26.27 -1.42
CA GLU A 68 -13.67 -27.42 -2.25
C GLU A 68 -12.61 -27.07 -3.32
N ARG A 69 -12.17 -25.84 -3.32
CA ARG A 69 -11.25 -25.21 -4.27
C ARG A 69 -9.88 -24.90 -3.70
N SER A 70 -9.62 -25.18 -2.41
CA SER A 70 -8.34 -24.80 -1.78
C SER A 70 -7.59 -26.05 -1.33
N ILE A 71 -6.38 -26.25 -1.83
CA ILE A 71 -5.49 -27.31 -1.38
C ILE A 71 -4.77 -26.83 -0.14
N VAL A 72 -5.12 -27.39 1.02
CA VAL A 72 -4.41 -27.17 2.28
C VAL A 72 -3.40 -28.29 2.46
N SER A 73 -2.11 -27.98 2.32
CA SER A 73 -1.05 -28.93 2.69
C SER A 73 -0.64 -28.67 4.14
N PRO A 74 -0.77 -29.67 5.05
CA PRO A 74 -0.22 -29.52 6.40
C PRO A 74 1.30 -29.60 6.33
N VAL A 75 1.99 -28.47 6.40
CA VAL A 75 3.44 -28.49 6.65
C VAL A 75 3.63 -28.74 8.15
N SER A 76 3.99 -29.98 8.47
CA SER A 76 4.36 -30.39 9.83
C SER A 76 5.77 -29.88 10.14
N GLY A 77 5.87 -28.78 10.85
CA GLY A 77 7.11 -28.25 11.40
C GLY A 77 7.03 -28.19 12.92
N THR A 78 7.98 -28.79 13.59
CA THR A 78 8.35 -28.85 15.01
C THR A 78 7.50 -28.10 16.04
N THR A 79 7.13 -28.78 17.06
CA THR A 79 6.16 -28.68 18.14
C THR A 79 6.15 -27.42 19.03
N ARG A 80 6.68 -26.27 18.62
CA ARG A 80 6.61 -25.01 19.41
C ARG A 80 6.42 -23.73 18.60
N ASP A 81 6.46 -23.79 17.26
CA ASP A 81 6.33 -22.61 16.42
C ASP A 81 4.92 -22.41 15.90
N ALA A 82 4.56 -21.15 15.61
CA ALA A 82 3.29 -20.77 15.02
C ALA A 82 3.03 -21.59 13.76
N VAL A 83 1.89 -22.29 13.70
CA VAL A 83 1.54 -23.15 12.55
C VAL A 83 1.00 -22.26 11.47
N ASP A 84 1.77 -22.08 10.41
CA ASP A 84 1.33 -21.43 9.19
C ASP A 84 0.56 -22.43 8.31
N THR A 85 -0.44 -21.96 7.57
CA THR A 85 -1.26 -22.81 6.73
C THR A 85 -1.16 -22.33 5.28
N PRO A 86 -0.50 -23.07 4.39
CA PRO A 86 -0.50 -22.76 2.97
C PRO A 86 -1.91 -23.02 2.39
N LEU A 87 -2.30 -22.13 1.48
CA LEU A 87 -3.58 -22.17 0.80
C LEU A 87 -3.34 -21.85 -0.68
N GLU A 88 -3.79 -22.74 -1.57
CA GLU A 88 -3.71 -22.53 -3.02
C GLU A 88 -5.13 -22.52 -3.59
N THR A 89 -5.44 -21.49 -4.37
CA THR A 89 -6.72 -21.35 -5.05
C THR A 89 -6.70 -22.10 -6.39
N PRO A 90 -7.86 -22.46 -6.96
CA PRO A 90 -7.92 -23.19 -8.24
C PRO A 90 -7.29 -22.47 -9.43
N ASP A 91 -7.20 -21.14 -9.35
CA ASP A 91 -6.53 -20.29 -10.34
C ASP A 91 -5.02 -20.18 -10.11
N GLY A 92 -4.46 -20.96 -9.15
CA GLY A 92 -3.03 -21.07 -8.90
C GLY A 92 -2.44 -19.98 -8.01
N ARG A 93 -3.25 -19.10 -7.41
CA ARG A 93 -2.75 -18.10 -6.43
C ARG A 93 -2.39 -18.78 -5.13
N LYS A 94 -1.23 -18.42 -4.56
CA LYS A 94 -0.69 -19.03 -3.35
C LYS A 94 -0.67 -18.02 -2.19
N TYR A 95 -1.12 -18.48 -1.02
CA TYR A 95 -1.17 -17.70 0.20
C TYR A 95 -0.59 -18.51 1.35
N LEU A 96 0.12 -17.85 2.25
CA LEU A 96 0.57 -18.41 3.51
C LEU A 96 -0.21 -17.73 4.64
N LEU A 97 -1.20 -18.42 5.22
CA LEU A 97 -1.93 -17.91 6.38
C LEU A 97 -1.06 -18.04 7.62
N VAL A 98 -0.57 -16.92 8.14
CA VAL A 98 0.41 -16.86 9.24
C VAL A 98 -0.29 -16.99 10.59
N ASP A 99 0.29 -17.81 11.49
CA ASP A 99 -0.18 -18.03 12.88
C ASP A 99 -1.63 -18.51 13.01
N THR A 100 -2.02 -19.46 12.19
CA THR A 100 -3.38 -20.03 12.25
C THR A 100 -3.66 -20.74 13.58
N ALA A 101 -2.64 -21.27 14.27
CA ALA A 101 -2.78 -21.89 15.58
C ALA A 101 -3.26 -20.89 16.65
N GLY A 102 -2.75 -19.66 16.63
CA GLY A 102 -3.22 -18.59 17.50
C GLY A 102 -4.69 -18.22 17.23
N VAL A 103 -5.11 -18.21 15.98
CA VAL A 103 -6.50 -17.96 15.59
C VAL A 103 -7.42 -19.10 16.04
N ARG A 104 -7.01 -20.37 15.92
CA ARG A 104 -7.81 -21.54 16.30
C ARG A 104 -7.93 -21.71 17.82
N ARG A 105 -6.86 -21.46 18.61
CA ARG A 105 -6.88 -21.61 20.08
C ARG A 105 -7.78 -20.56 20.75
N ARG A 106 -7.83 -19.34 20.24
CA ARG A 106 -8.61 -18.23 20.81
C ARG A 106 -10.13 -18.37 20.60
N GLY A 107 -10.57 -19.19 19.64
CA GLY A 107 -12.00 -19.51 19.49
C GLY A 107 -12.58 -20.31 20.66
N LYS A 108 -11.77 -20.86 21.55
CA LYS A 108 -12.20 -21.71 22.67
C LYS A 108 -12.15 -21.04 24.06
N VAL A 109 -11.49 -19.89 24.21
CA VAL A 109 -11.32 -19.20 25.51
C VAL A 109 -11.51 -17.69 25.33
N ALA A 110 -12.67 -17.19 25.66
CA ALA A 110 -12.92 -15.75 25.67
C ALA A 110 -13.76 -15.37 26.90
N GLY A 111 -13.06 -14.88 27.95
CA GLY A 111 -13.66 -14.08 29.04
C GLY A 111 -13.24 -12.62 28.86
N ARG A 112 -14.15 -11.67 29.10
CA ARG A 112 -13.85 -10.23 29.08
C ARG A 112 -12.91 -9.86 30.25
N GLY A 113 -11.77 -9.19 29.95
CA GLY A 113 -10.92 -8.53 30.97
C GLY A 113 -9.75 -9.32 31.52
N ASP A 114 -9.28 -10.38 30.85
CA ASP A 114 -8.20 -11.26 31.29
C ASP A 114 -6.81 -10.76 30.81
N PRO A 115 -5.72 -10.90 31.60
CA PRO A 115 -4.32 -10.75 31.14
C PRO A 115 -3.99 -11.53 29.85
N ALA A 116 -4.73 -12.60 29.56
CA ALA A 116 -4.72 -13.32 28.30
C ALA A 116 -5.10 -12.44 27.08
N GLU A 117 -5.86 -11.37 27.27
CA GLU A 117 -6.25 -10.46 26.18
C GLU A 117 -5.06 -9.58 25.73
N GLN A 118 -4.24 -9.12 26.67
CA GLN A 118 -3.02 -8.36 26.37
C GLN A 118 -1.96 -9.24 25.69
N ALA A 119 -1.77 -10.46 26.17
CA ALA A 119 -0.88 -11.45 25.55
C ALA A 119 -1.35 -11.82 24.14
N ALA A 120 -2.67 -11.85 23.91
CA ALA A 120 -3.26 -12.12 22.58
C ALA A 120 -3.02 -10.97 21.58
N VAL A 121 -3.02 -9.73 22.06
CA VAL A 121 -2.66 -8.56 21.22
C VAL A 121 -1.17 -8.61 20.88
N GLU A 122 -0.32 -8.91 21.84
CA GLU A 122 1.13 -8.96 21.67
C GLU A 122 1.57 -10.07 20.69
N GLN A 123 0.95 -11.24 20.77
CA GLN A 123 1.16 -12.34 19.81
C GLN A 123 0.65 -11.97 18.40
N SER A 124 -0.48 -11.25 18.30
CA SER A 124 -0.95 -10.71 17.02
C SER A 124 0.06 -9.75 16.39
N LEU A 125 0.81 -9.00 17.21
CA LEU A 125 1.85 -8.08 16.75
C LEU A 125 3.09 -8.81 16.21
N GLN A 126 3.45 -9.97 16.77
CA GLN A 126 4.54 -10.81 16.26
C GLN A 126 4.17 -11.41 14.90
N THR A 127 2.92 -11.83 14.74
CA THR A 127 2.37 -12.34 13.48
C THR A 127 2.46 -11.30 12.36
N LEU A 128 2.21 -10.03 12.67
CA LEU A 128 2.32 -8.92 11.70
C LEU A 128 3.73 -8.76 11.10
N GLY A 129 4.78 -9.13 11.84
CA GLY A 129 6.17 -9.02 11.35
C GLY A 129 6.51 -9.98 10.21
N ARG A 130 5.64 -10.98 9.94
CA ARG A 130 5.83 -12.02 8.92
C ARG A 130 4.80 -11.94 7.79
N ALA A 131 3.90 -10.98 7.84
CA ALA A 131 2.81 -10.83 6.87
C ALA A 131 3.09 -9.73 5.85
N ASP A 132 2.63 -9.93 4.63
CA ASP A 132 2.52 -8.90 3.58
C ASP A 132 1.19 -8.17 3.68
N VAL A 133 0.11 -8.93 3.93
CA VAL A 133 -1.26 -8.43 3.96
C VAL A 133 -1.92 -8.78 5.29
N ALA A 134 -2.52 -7.80 5.93
CA ALA A 134 -3.36 -7.96 7.12
C ALA A 134 -4.84 -7.98 6.72
N VAL A 135 -5.56 -9.04 7.10
CA VAL A 135 -7.02 -9.13 7.01
C VAL A 135 -7.58 -8.76 8.39
N LEU A 136 -8.08 -7.54 8.52
CA LEU A 136 -8.69 -7.05 9.77
C LEU A 136 -10.18 -7.36 9.77
N VAL A 137 -10.59 -8.32 10.61
CA VAL A 137 -11.97 -8.82 10.71
C VAL A 137 -12.73 -8.03 11.75
N LEU A 138 -13.85 -7.44 11.33
CA LEU A 138 -14.80 -6.67 12.12
C LEU A 138 -16.13 -7.42 12.24
N ASP A 139 -16.87 -7.18 13.32
CA ASP A 139 -18.22 -7.70 13.50
C ASP A 139 -19.25 -6.71 12.94
N ALA A 140 -20.12 -7.15 12.03
CA ALA A 140 -21.16 -6.30 11.46
C ALA A 140 -22.18 -5.79 12.48
N ALA A 141 -22.37 -6.52 13.58
CA ALA A 141 -23.29 -6.12 14.67
C ALA A 141 -22.72 -5.00 15.56
N GLU A 142 -21.40 -4.80 15.52
CA GLU A 142 -20.71 -3.83 16.36
C GLU A 142 -19.89 -2.86 15.51
N VAL A 143 -20.15 -1.57 15.65
CA VAL A 143 -19.38 -0.49 15.02
C VAL A 143 -17.89 -0.60 15.44
N PRO A 144 -16.90 -0.16 14.63
CA PRO A 144 -15.51 -0.24 15.03
C PRO A 144 -15.27 0.32 16.43
N THR A 145 -14.59 -0.47 17.26
CA THR A 145 -14.28 -0.12 18.66
C THR A 145 -12.86 0.43 18.77
N ALA A 146 -12.50 0.94 19.96
CA ALA A 146 -11.12 1.37 20.25
C ALA A 146 -10.09 0.26 20.08
N GLN A 147 -10.47 -1.01 20.26
CA GLN A 147 -9.57 -2.15 20.04
C GLN A 147 -9.34 -2.40 18.55
N ASP A 148 -10.38 -2.27 17.71
CA ASP A 148 -10.24 -2.35 16.25
C ASP A 148 -9.36 -1.23 15.73
N PHE A 149 -9.51 0.00 16.27
CA PHE A 149 -8.66 1.14 15.94
C PHE A 149 -7.19 0.87 16.26
N ARG A 150 -6.88 0.33 17.44
CA ARG A 150 -5.49 -0.01 17.82
C ARG A 150 -4.88 -1.06 16.89
N LEU A 151 -5.66 -2.05 16.46
CA LEU A 151 -5.19 -3.04 15.49
C LEU A 151 -4.92 -2.41 14.12
N ALA A 152 -5.82 -1.52 13.65
CA ALA A 152 -5.64 -0.78 12.40
C ALA A 152 -4.40 0.12 12.45
N GLU A 153 -4.18 0.82 13.58
CA GLU A 153 -3.00 1.65 13.81
C GLU A 153 -1.71 0.82 13.71
N ARG A 154 -1.67 -0.37 14.32
CA ARG A 154 -0.53 -1.28 14.24
C ARG A 154 -0.25 -1.79 12.83
N VAL A 155 -1.30 -2.08 12.06
CA VAL A 155 -1.16 -2.48 10.65
C VAL A 155 -0.54 -1.34 9.84
N ALA A 156 -1.02 -0.11 10.02
CA ALA A 156 -0.50 1.07 9.33
C ALA A 156 0.95 1.39 9.75
N GLU A 157 1.28 1.35 11.05
CA GLU A 157 2.65 1.56 11.57
C GLU A 157 3.65 0.56 10.98
N ARG A 158 3.23 -0.71 10.83
CA ARG A 158 4.06 -1.75 10.20
C ARG A 158 4.20 -1.56 8.69
N GLY A 159 3.32 -0.78 8.10
CA GLY A 159 3.32 -0.51 6.67
C GLY A 159 2.73 -1.65 5.84
N LEU A 160 1.96 -2.55 6.42
CA LEU A 160 1.38 -3.70 5.72
C LEU A 160 0.29 -3.26 4.74
N ALA A 161 0.04 -4.08 3.72
CA ALA A 161 -1.23 -4.03 3.02
C ALA A 161 -2.37 -4.47 3.96
N CYS A 162 -3.59 -3.97 3.73
CA CYS A 162 -4.74 -4.24 4.60
C CYS A 162 -6.01 -4.44 3.80
N VAL A 163 -6.81 -5.42 4.23
CA VAL A 163 -8.19 -5.64 3.78
C VAL A 163 -9.10 -5.65 5.01
N LEU A 164 -10.14 -4.85 5.00
CA LEU A 164 -11.16 -4.82 6.04
C LEU A 164 -12.26 -5.82 5.71
N VAL A 165 -12.53 -6.76 6.61
CA VAL A 165 -13.56 -7.79 6.44
C VAL A 165 -14.66 -7.59 7.47
N VAL A 166 -15.84 -7.18 7.02
CA VAL A 166 -17.03 -7.06 7.84
C VAL A 166 -17.75 -8.39 7.84
N ASN A 167 -17.51 -9.19 8.87
CA ASN A 167 -18.10 -10.52 9.02
C ASN A 167 -19.43 -10.52 9.75
N LYS A 168 -20.16 -11.61 9.72
CA LYS A 168 -21.51 -11.79 10.23
C LYS A 168 -22.55 -10.88 9.54
N TRP A 169 -22.30 -10.59 8.26
CA TRP A 169 -23.19 -9.76 7.47
C TRP A 169 -24.61 -10.33 7.34
N ASP A 170 -24.77 -11.67 7.49
CA ASP A 170 -26.06 -12.37 7.56
C ASP A 170 -26.92 -11.91 8.73
N ALA A 171 -26.33 -11.57 9.85
CA ALA A 171 -27.03 -11.17 11.09
C ALA A 171 -27.52 -9.69 11.09
N VAL A 172 -27.15 -8.90 10.08
CA VAL A 172 -27.64 -7.52 9.97
C VAL A 172 -29.08 -7.53 9.47
N GLU A 173 -30.00 -7.01 10.27
CA GLU A 173 -31.43 -6.90 9.93
C GLU A 173 -31.72 -5.62 9.12
N GLY A 174 -32.84 -5.60 8.37
CA GLY A 174 -33.32 -4.41 7.67
C GLY A 174 -32.39 -3.87 6.57
N LYS A 175 -31.60 -4.72 5.91
CA LYS A 175 -30.68 -4.29 4.84
C LYS A 175 -31.44 -3.67 3.67
N GLY A 176 -31.16 -2.40 3.42
CA GLY A 176 -31.57 -1.68 2.20
C GLY A 176 -30.40 -1.53 1.21
N THR A 177 -30.66 -0.81 0.13
CA THR A 177 -29.69 -0.59 -0.97
C THR A 177 -28.41 0.13 -0.47
N ASP A 178 -28.55 1.07 0.47
CA ASP A 178 -27.45 1.92 0.94
C ASP A 178 -26.77 1.42 2.22
N THR A 179 -27.29 0.35 2.83
CA THR A 179 -26.78 -0.17 4.12
C THR A 179 -25.29 -0.46 4.10
N SER A 180 -24.78 -1.09 3.03
CA SER A 180 -23.35 -1.39 2.93
C SER A 180 -22.49 -0.12 2.85
N ARG A 181 -22.95 0.91 2.16
CA ARG A 181 -22.29 2.21 2.03
C ARG A 181 -22.23 2.95 3.35
N GLU A 182 -23.33 2.98 4.08
CA GLU A 182 -23.39 3.60 5.41
C GLU A 182 -22.48 2.91 6.42
N PHE A 183 -22.37 1.58 6.34
CA PHE A 183 -21.42 0.81 7.15
C PHE A 183 -19.97 1.12 6.76
N GLU A 184 -19.68 1.19 5.47
CA GLU A 184 -18.36 1.53 4.96
C GLU A 184 -17.93 2.93 5.40
N ASP A 185 -18.79 3.94 5.31
CA ASP A 185 -18.52 5.30 5.75
C ASP A 185 -18.19 5.35 7.25
N ARG A 186 -18.97 4.64 8.08
CA ARG A 186 -18.68 4.52 9.52
C ARG A 186 -17.35 3.84 9.82
N ILE A 187 -17.04 2.78 9.10
CA ILE A 187 -15.78 2.04 9.25
C ILE A 187 -14.59 2.94 8.87
N ARG A 188 -14.66 3.66 7.75
CA ARG A 188 -13.61 4.59 7.32
C ARG A 188 -13.40 5.73 8.31
N GLN A 189 -14.48 6.28 8.88
CA GLN A 189 -14.40 7.29 9.93
C GLN A 189 -13.78 6.76 11.23
N GLY A 190 -14.12 5.53 11.61
CA GLY A 190 -13.62 4.88 12.82
C GLY A 190 -12.23 4.29 12.70
N LEU A 191 -11.78 3.93 11.50
CA LEU A 191 -10.48 3.28 11.24
C LEU A 191 -9.58 4.11 10.31
N ARG A 192 -9.44 5.39 10.60
CA ARG A 192 -8.63 6.35 9.81
C ARG A 192 -7.20 5.87 9.47
N PRO A 193 -6.47 5.14 10.34
CA PRO A 193 -5.13 4.66 10.01
C PRO A 193 -5.07 3.76 8.78
N VAL A 194 -6.19 3.11 8.42
CA VAL A 194 -6.32 2.22 7.27
C VAL A 194 -7.52 2.59 6.37
N GLU A 195 -7.87 3.89 6.28
CA GLU A 195 -9.00 4.38 5.47
C GLU A 195 -8.88 4.03 3.98
N TRP A 196 -7.67 3.74 3.52
CA TRP A 196 -7.33 3.31 2.16
C TRP A 196 -7.56 1.81 1.91
N ALA A 197 -7.90 1.02 2.93
CA ALA A 197 -8.13 -0.41 2.80
C ALA A 197 -9.49 -0.71 2.15
N PRO A 198 -9.60 -1.67 1.21
CA PRO A 198 -10.87 -2.13 0.68
C PRO A 198 -11.69 -2.82 1.75
N VAL A 199 -13.02 -2.70 1.65
CA VAL A 199 -13.97 -3.30 2.59
C VAL A 199 -14.73 -4.44 1.91
N VAL A 200 -14.71 -5.63 2.52
CA VAL A 200 -15.42 -6.82 2.07
C VAL A 200 -16.46 -7.22 3.11
N PHE A 201 -17.74 -7.20 2.73
CA PHE A 201 -18.84 -7.68 3.58
C PHE A 201 -19.04 -9.17 3.36
N THR A 202 -18.96 -9.99 4.41
CA THR A 202 -18.98 -11.45 4.32
C THR A 202 -19.78 -12.10 5.45
N SER A 203 -20.17 -13.35 5.25
CA SER A 203 -20.63 -14.26 6.31
C SER A 203 -19.83 -15.55 6.24
N ALA A 204 -18.95 -15.74 7.22
CA ALA A 204 -18.18 -16.96 7.34
C ALA A 204 -19.08 -18.21 7.61
N THR A 205 -20.27 -18.01 8.16
CA THR A 205 -21.22 -19.08 8.49
C THR A 205 -21.95 -19.58 7.25
N THR A 206 -22.36 -18.67 6.36
CA THR A 206 -23.09 -19.00 5.15
C THR A 206 -22.21 -19.17 3.92
N GLY A 207 -20.90 -18.86 4.01
CA GLY A 207 -19.97 -18.81 2.88
C GLY A 207 -20.11 -17.56 1.99
N GLN A 208 -21.05 -16.65 2.32
CA GLN A 208 -21.34 -15.50 1.47
C GLN A 208 -20.11 -14.61 1.29
N ARG A 209 -19.66 -14.43 0.04
CA ARG A 209 -18.55 -13.55 -0.38
C ARG A 209 -17.19 -13.88 0.27
N VAL A 210 -17.00 -15.08 0.84
CA VAL A 210 -15.72 -15.52 1.38
C VAL A 210 -14.62 -15.51 0.32
N PRO A 211 -14.82 -15.99 -0.93
CA PRO A 211 -13.80 -15.93 -1.98
C PRO A 211 -13.35 -14.51 -2.32
N LYS A 212 -14.22 -13.52 -2.21
CA LYS A 212 -13.89 -12.12 -2.48
C LYS A 212 -12.82 -11.55 -1.54
N ILE A 213 -12.60 -12.18 -0.39
CA ILE A 213 -11.53 -11.81 0.54
C ILE A 213 -10.17 -12.08 -0.12
N LEU A 214 -9.99 -13.26 -0.73
CA LEU A 214 -8.75 -13.62 -1.42
C LEU A 214 -8.51 -12.75 -2.66
N ASP A 215 -9.57 -12.35 -3.36
CA ASP A 215 -9.48 -11.40 -4.48
C ASP A 215 -8.97 -10.04 -3.99
N ALA A 216 -9.54 -9.52 -2.90
CA ALA A 216 -9.11 -8.26 -2.31
C ALA A 216 -7.67 -8.34 -1.74
N VAL A 217 -7.30 -9.47 -1.13
CA VAL A 217 -5.94 -9.73 -0.64
C VAL A 217 -4.93 -9.73 -1.79
N SER A 218 -5.27 -10.41 -2.91
CA SER A 218 -4.40 -10.41 -4.09
C SER A 218 -4.23 -9.02 -4.69
N ALA A 219 -5.32 -8.26 -4.81
CA ALA A 219 -5.27 -6.91 -5.33
C ALA A 219 -4.42 -5.98 -4.44
N ALA A 220 -4.63 -6.03 -3.11
CA ALA A 220 -3.84 -5.27 -2.15
C ALA A 220 -2.36 -5.70 -2.15
N GLY A 221 -2.08 -7.00 -2.27
CA GLY A 221 -0.72 -7.54 -2.38
C GLY A 221 0.00 -7.11 -3.65
N ALA A 222 -0.70 -7.05 -4.78
CA ALA A 222 -0.18 -6.55 -6.05
C ALA A 222 0.20 -5.06 -5.93
N GLU A 223 -0.68 -4.24 -5.34
CA GLU A 223 -0.39 -2.82 -5.08
C GLU A 223 0.78 -2.64 -4.08
N TYR A 224 0.88 -3.51 -3.07
CA TYR A 224 1.94 -3.51 -2.07
C TYR A 224 3.33 -3.71 -2.67
N ARG A 225 3.42 -4.57 -3.69
CA ARG A 225 4.67 -4.93 -4.39
C ARG A 225 4.91 -4.09 -5.64
N ARG A 226 3.97 -3.23 -6.03
CA ARG A 226 4.02 -2.46 -7.28
C ARG A 226 5.16 -1.44 -7.28
N ARG A 227 5.98 -1.49 -8.33
CA ARG A 227 7.01 -0.50 -8.61
C ARG A 227 6.56 0.43 -9.75
N LEU A 228 6.87 1.70 -9.60
CA LEU A 228 6.54 2.75 -10.57
C LEU A 228 7.81 3.35 -11.16
N PRO A 229 7.82 3.67 -12.46
CA PRO A 229 8.88 4.45 -13.06
C PRO A 229 9.02 5.83 -12.40
N THR A 230 10.25 6.26 -12.16
CA THR A 230 10.54 7.58 -11.54
C THR A 230 9.91 8.73 -12.33
N ALA A 231 9.86 8.61 -13.66
CA ALA A 231 9.21 9.61 -14.53
C ALA A 231 7.72 9.79 -14.21
N THR A 232 6.98 8.68 -14.03
CA THR A 232 5.55 8.70 -13.67
C THR A 232 5.33 9.35 -12.32
N VAL A 233 6.13 8.99 -11.31
CA VAL A 233 6.05 9.60 -9.98
C VAL A 233 6.28 11.11 -10.06
N ASN A 234 7.33 11.55 -10.77
CA ASN A 234 7.64 12.98 -10.87
C ASN A 234 6.62 13.78 -11.69
N LEU A 235 5.90 13.15 -12.63
CA LEU A 235 4.78 13.80 -13.33
C LEU A 235 3.67 14.16 -12.32
N VAL A 236 3.23 13.20 -11.51
CA VAL A 236 2.20 13.41 -10.48
C VAL A 236 2.64 14.47 -9.46
N ILE A 237 3.90 14.40 -9.01
CA ILE A 237 4.42 15.40 -8.06
C ILE A 237 4.43 16.80 -8.66
N ARG A 238 4.80 16.97 -9.93
CA ARG A 238 4.76 18.28 -10.61
C ARG A 238 3.34 18.84 -10.70
N GLU A 239 2.37 17.99 -11.02
CA GLU A 239 0.96 18.39 -11.06
C GLU A 239 0.47 18.81 -9.67
N ALA A 240 0.77 18.01 -8.64
CA ALA A 240 0.43 18.33 -7.26
C ALA A 240 1.04 19.68 -6.81
N LEU A 241 2.31 19.94 -7.17
CA LEU A 241 2.99 21.21 -6.87
C LEU A 241 2.37 22.41 -7.61
N ALA A 242 1.85 22.19 -8.81
CA ALA A 242 1.15 23.22 -9.60
C ALA A 242 -0.18 23.60 -8.95
N TRP A 243 -0.91 22.63 -8.38
CA TRP A 243 -2.17 22.87 -7.68
C TRP A 243 -1.99 23.54 -6.32
N ARG A 244 -1.01 23.10 -5.55
CA ARG A 244 -0.71 23.66 -4.23
C ARG A 244 0.79 23.76 -4.02
N SER A 245 1.32 24.95 -4.12
CA SER A 245 2.74 25.24 -3.84
C SER A 245 3.10 24.91 -2.38
N PRO A 246 4.35 24.47 -2.11
CA PRO A 246 4.81 24.25 -0.75
C PRO A 246 4.71 25.52 0.09
N PRO A 247 4.33 25.40 1.37
CA PRO A 247 4.22 26.55 2.25
C PRO A 247 5.58 27.21 2.51
N GLY A 248 5.55 28.51 2.80
CA GLY A 248 6.73 29.27 3.22
C GLY A 248 6.75 29.49 4.73
N GLN A 249 7.94 29.47 5.32
CA GLN A 249 8.17 29.87 6.70
C GLN A 249 9.35 30.85 6.77
N ARG A 250 9.16 31.99 7.47
CA ARG A 250 10.22 33.00 7.71
C ARG A 250 10.95 33.44 6.43
N GLY A 251 10.21 33.67 5.35
CA GLY A 251 10.78 34.08 4.06
C GLY A 251 11.48 32.98 3.25
N LYS A 252 11.47 31.73 3.74
CA LYS A 252 11.96 30.56 3.00
C LYS A 252 10.80 29.74 2.48
N PHE A 253 10.84 29.34 1.22
CA PHE A 253 9.83 28.48 0.60
C PHE A 253 10.33 27.06 0.46
N GLY A 254 9.45 26.08 0.69
CA GLY A 254 9.71 24.68 0.41
C GLY A 254 9.93 24.47 -1.10
N ARG A 255 10.92 23.65 -1.45
CA ARG A 255 11.17 23.26 -2.83
C ARG A 255 11.37 21.76 -2.91
N VAL A 256 10.57 21.10 -3.73
CA VAL A 256 10.76 19.69 -4.10
C VAL A 256 11.59 19.65 -5.36
N TYR A 257 12.70 18.93 -5.35
CA TYR A 257 13.57 18.75 -6.51
C TYR A 257 13.10 17.59 -7.36
N TYR A 258 12.89 16.43 -6.74
CA TYR A 258 12.36 15.22 -7.36
C TYR A 258 11.88 14.24 -6.29
N CYS A 259 11.18 13.20 -6.74
CA CYS A 259 10.74 12.10 -5.92
C CYS A 259 11.08 10.78 -6.61
N THR A 260 11.42 9.75 -5.83
CA THR A 260 11.63 8.39 -6.34
C THR A 260 10.96 7.38 -5.41
N GLN A 261 10.53 6.25 -5.96
CA GLN A 261 10.11 5.11 -5.16
C GLN A 261 11.36 4.30 -4.77
N ALA A 262 11.76 4.43 -3.50
CA ALA A 262 12.98 3.78 -2.97
C ALA A 262 12.77 2.30 -2.62
N ALA A 263 11.53 1.92 -2.25
CA ALA A 263 11.19 0.53 -1.94
C ALA A 263 9.73 0.23 -2.34
N THR A 264 9.45 -1.04 -2.51
CA THR A 264 8.09 -1.57 -2.62
C THR A 264 7.63 -2.02 -1.23
N SER A 265 7.32 -3.01 -0.79
CA SER A 265 6.82 -3.70 0.40
C SER A 265 7.24 -3.13 1.78
N PRO A 266 6.72 -1.98 2.22
CA PRO A 266 5.68 -1.13 1.66
C PRO A 266 6.19 -0.12 0.61
N PRO A 267 5.30 0.37 -0.29
CA PRO A 267 5.64 1.43 -1.23
C PRO A 267 6.17 2.65 -0.49
N THR A 268 7.46 2.96 -0.72
CA THR A 268 8.18 4.01 -0.01
C THR A 268 8.70 5.04 -1.00
N PHE A 269 8.25 6.27 -0.87
CA PHE A 269 8.63 7.39 -1.72
C PHE A 269 9.55 8.35 -0.99
N VAL A 270 10.67 8.69 -1.61
CA VAL A 270 11.63 9.66 -1.07
C VAL A 270 11.51 10.96 -1.84
N PHE A 271 11.09 12.00 -1.15
CA PHE A 271 11.06 13.37 -1.65
C PHE A 271 12.39 14.05 -1.33
N PHE A 272 13.11 14.46 -2.35
CA PHE A 272 14.32 15.26 -2.19
C PHE A 272 13.94 16.73 -2.22
N VAL A 273 14.19 17.42 -1.10
CA VAL A 273 13.74 18.80 -0.86
C VAL A 273 14.87 19.68 -0.38
N ASN A 274 14.67 21.00 -0.40
CA ASN A 274 15.65 21.94 0.14
C ASN A 274 15.78 21.85 1.68
N ASP A 275 14.65 21.81 2.40
CA ASP A 275 14.59 21.66 3.86
C ASP A 275 13.30 20.93 4.25
N PRO A 276 13.38 19.70 4.85
CA PRO A 276 12.21 18.93 5.27
C PRO A 276 11.31 19.67 6.28
N LYS A 277 11.85 20.60 7.05
CA LYS A 277 11.10 21.37 8.06
C LYS A 277 10.09 22.34 7.45
N LEU A 278 10.26 22.67 6.16
CA LEU A 278 9.33 23.54 5.43
C LEU A 278 8.07 22.79 4.94
N PHE A 279 7.97 21.48 5.16
CA PHE A 279 6.86 20.65 4.74
C PHE A 279 6.11 20.11 5.97
N PRO A 280 5.12 20.85 6.48
CA PRO A 280 4.32 20.44 7.64
C PRO A 280 3.44 19.23 7.30
N ASP A 281 2.91 18.56 8.32
CA ASP A 281 2.21 17.30 8.19
C ASP A 281 0.94 17.39 7.32
N ASP A 282 0.25 18.52 7.34
CA ASP A 282 -0.91 18.76 6.46
C ASP A 282 -0.51 18.80 4.97
N TYR A 283 0.69 19.32 4.66
CA TYR A 283 1.22 19.32 3.29
C TYR A 283 1.70 17.93 2.87
N ARG A 284 2.31 17.19 3.79
CA ARG A 284 2.72 15.80 3.56
C ARG A 284 1.51 14.91 3.28
N LEU A 285 0.44 15.08 4.07
CA LEU A 285 -0.83 14.38 3.86
C LEU A 285 -1.48 14.76 2.52
N TYR A 286 -1.39 16.05 2.13
CA TYR A 286 -1.85 16.50 0.82
C TYR A 286 -1.11 15.75 -0.31
N MET A 287 0.22 15.64 -0.24
CA MET A 287 1.03 14.94 -1.24
C MET A 287 0.71 13.44 -1.30
N GLU A 288 0.46 12.80 -0.15
CA GLU A 288 0.00 11.41 -0.11
C GLU A 288 -1.34 11.24 -0.83
N ARG A 289 -2.29 12.11 -0.55
CA ARG A 289 -3.61 12.09 -1.22
C ARG A 289 -3.51 12.29 -2.72
N GLN A 290 -2.61 13.18 -3.18
CA GLN A 290 -2.37 13.37 -4.61
C GLN A 290 -1.78 12.12 -5.26
N LEU A 291 -0.81 11.46 -4.63
CA LEU A 291 -0.27 10.19 -5.10
C LEU A 291 -1.35 9.12 -5.17
N ARG A 292 -2.17 8.96 -4.13
CA ARG A 292 -3.27 7.99 -4.13
C ARG A 292 -4.31 8.28 -5.20
N SER A 293 -4.70 9.54 -5.36
CA SER A 293 -5.68 9.94 -6.36
C SER A 293 -5.23 9.70 -7.80
N ALA A 294 -3.94 9.94 -8.08
CA ALA A 294 -3.40 9.83 -9.44
C ALA A 294 -2.96 8.41 -9.80
N ILE A 295 -2.46 7.63 -8.84
CA ILE A 295 -1.77 6.36 -9.11
C ILE A 295 -2.51 5.16 -8.49
N GLY A 296 -3.34 5.37 -7.47
CA GLY A 296 -4.08 4.33 -6.76
C GLY A 296 -3.38 3.93 -5.45
N PHE A 297 -2.83 2.71 -5.37
CA PHE A 297 -2.32 2.08 -4.15
C PHE A 297 -3.44 1.74 -3.14
N GLU A 298 -4.58 1.27 -3.66
CA GLU A 298 -5.65 0.78 -2.82
C GLU A 298 -5.19 -0.46 -2.03
N GLY A 299 -5.59 -0.54 -0.78
CA GLY A 299 -5.25 -1.67 0.08
C GLY A 299 -3.81 -1.67 0.61
N THR A 300 -3.02 -0.61 0.40
CA THR A 300 -1.66 -0.55 0.95
C THR A 300 -1.32 0.81 1.54
N SER A 301 -0.49 0.81 2.58
CA SER A 301 0.08 2.02 3.16
C SER A 301 1.12 2.64 2.22
N LEU A 302 1.29 3.95 2.29
CA LEU A 302 2.38 4.65 1.62
C LEU A 302 3.32 5.26 2.66
N ARG A 303 4.63 5.08 2.46
CA ARG A 303 5.64 5.76 3.28
C ARG A 303 6.23 6.92 2.50
N LEU A 304 6.10 8.13 3.02
CA LEU A 304 6.66 9.34 2.43
C LEU A 304 7.82 9.84 3.29
N LEU A 305 9.03 9.74 2.76
CA LEU A 305 10.26 10.19 3.41
C LEU A 305 10.71 11.51 2.78
N TRP A 306 11.03 12.49 3.61
CA TRP A 306 11.46 13.82 3.19
C TRP A 306 12.92 14.01 3.53
N ARG A 307 13.78 14.12 2.51
CA ARG A 307 15.24 14.25 2.67
C ARG A 307 15.71 15.61 2.16
N GLY A 308 16.42 16.34 3.00
CA GLY A 308 17.15 17.53 2.60
C GLY A 308 18.34 17.19 1.73
N LYS A 309 18.81 18.15 0.90
CA LYS A 309 20.08 18.00 0.19
C LYS A 309 21.19 17.82 1.25
N PRO A 310 22.10 16.84 1.09
CA PRO A 310 23.29 16.77 1.95
C PRO A 310 23.96 18.14 1.94
N ALA A 311 24.35 18.65 3.12
CA ALA A 311 25.23 19.80 3.20
C ALA A 311 26.54 19.38 2.53
N GLY A 312 26.85 19.99 1.40
CA GLY A 312 28.12 19.83 0.71
C GLY A 312 29.24 20.50 1.49
#